data_286ba6acb5e2aed3bd1aa49655c8b37d
#
_entry.id   286ba6acb5e2aed3bd1aa49655c8b37d
#
_cell.length_a   1.000
_cell.length_b   1.000
_cell.length_c   1.000
_cell.angle_alpha   90.00
_cell.angle_beta   90.00
_cell.angle_gamma   90.00
#
_symmetry.space_group_name_H-M   'P 1'
#
loop_
_entity.id
_entity.type
_entity.pdbx_description
1 polymer ?
#
loop_
_entity_poly.entity_id
_entity_poly.type
_entity_poly.pdbx_seq_one_letter_code
_entity_poly.pdbx_strand_id
1 'polypeptide(L)'
;DLRMSRGLGDVYKRQVLTNRGAREGDLLVLTKPLGTGILTTAAKAELLSGAEYRAMTDLMAALNRDAARAAVPLRPSACTDVTGFGLIGHAREMAEGAGCTIELWPGRVPIVPQALELARDGIIPAGAYRNLEFAGPEVETAGTFPQAVLDCLYDPQTSGGLLLAIAEERGAELLRRLADAGVTAAAVGRVRPRGPRRIVLKP
;
A
#
# COMPACT_ATOMS: atom_id res chain seq x y z
N ASP A 1 -16.19 4.98 15.85
CA ASP A 1 -17.24 5.06 14.82
C ASP A 1 -16.57 5.24 13.45
N LEU A 2 -16.09 4.14 12.88
CA LEU A 2 -15.48 4.11 11.56
C LEU A 2 -16.60 4.20 10.51
N ARG A 3 -16.84 5.39 10.03
CA ARG A 3 -17.75 5.62 8.90
C ARG A 3 -17.09 5.05 7.65
N MET A 4 -17.48 3.82 7.32
CA MET A 4 -17.16 3.20 6.04
C MET A 4 -17.57 4.12 4.89
N SER A 5 -16.69 4.28 3.92
CA SER A 5 -17.05 4.94 2.66
C SER A 5 -18.24 4.20 2.03
N ARG A 6 -19.35 4.88 1.87
CA ARG A 6 -20.63 4.31 1.42
C ARG A 6 -20.65 3.82 -0.04
N GLY A 7 -19.53 3.82 -0.75
CA GLY A 7 -19.50 3.55 -2.19
C GLY A 7 -19.37 2.08 -2.62
N LEU A 8 -18.96 1.16 -1.73
CA LEU A 8 -18.75 -0.25 -2.07
C LEU A 8 -19.81 -1.20 -1.48
N GLY A 9 -20.71 -0.69 -0.62
CA GLY A 9 -21.68 -1.50 0.13
C GLY A 9 -22.92 -1.96 -0.64
N ASP A 10 -23.29 -1.30 -1.72
CA ASP A 10 -24.61 -1.53 -2.34
C ASP A 10 -24.65 -2.56 -3.47
N VAL A 11 -23.51 -2.96 -4.04
CA VAL A 11 -23.50 -3.91 -5.17
C VAL A 11 -23.32 -5.36 -4.73
N TYR A 12 -22.78 -5.63 -3.54
CA TYR A 12 -22.59 -6.99 -3.03
C TYR A 12 -22.93 -7.07 -1.54
N LYS A 13 -24.19 -7.18 -1.20
CA LYS A 13 -24.70 -7.35 0.18
C LYS A 13 -24.17 -8.57 0.96
N ARG A 14 -23.19 -9.31 0.46
CA ARG A 14 -22.71 -10.57 1.06
C ARG A 14 -21.24 -10.60 1.47
N GLN A 15 -20.43 -9.57 1.18
CA GLN A 15 -19.02 -9.60 1.57
C GLN A 15 -18.49 -8.19 1.84
N VAL A 16 -18.56 -7.80 3.12
CA VAL A 16 -17.81 -6.63 3.62
C VAL A 16 -16.36 -7.07 3.76
N LEU A 17 -15.47 -6.56 2.91
CA LEU A 17 -14.02 -6.72 3.09
C LEU A 17 -13.57 -5.76 4.19
N THR A 18 -13.01 -6.32 5.26
CA THR A 18 -12.43 -5.55 6.36
C THR A 18 -10.91 -5.60 6.29
N ASN A 19 -10.24 -4.71 7.02
CA ASN A 19 -8.79 -4.75 7.18
C ASN A 19 -8.32 -5.74 8.27
N ARG A 20 -9.21 -6.55 8.86
CA ARG A 20 -8.94 -7.39 10.06
C ARG A 20 -8.94 -8.89 9.80
N GLY A 21 -9.17 -9.29 8.56
CA GLY A 21 -9.39 -10.70 8.22
C GLY A 21 -8.15 -11.41 7.66
N ALA A 22 -6.98 -10.77 7.62
CA ALA A 22 -5.75 -11.36 7.07
C ALA A 22 -5.37 -12.65 7.82
N ARG A 23 -4.92 -13.66 7.07
CA ARG A 23 -4.60 -15.00 7.59
C ARG A 23 -3.14 -15.33 7.36
N GLU A 24 -2.57 -16.13 8.24
CA GLU A 24 -1.23 -16.67 8.03
C GLU A 24 -1.11 -17.36 6.66
N GLY A 25 -0.01 -17.06 5.94
CA GLY A 25 0.24 -17.56 4.59
C GLY A 25 -0.35 -16.69 3.48
N ASP A 26 -1.23 -15.73 3.79
CA ASP A 26 -1.77 -14.83 2.76
C ASP A 26 -0.65 -14.02 2.11
N LEU A 27 -0.72 -13.89 0.78
CA LEU A 27 0.07 -12.98 -0.02
C LEU A 27 -0.50 -11.56 0.08
N LEU A 28 0.37 -10.56 0.18
CA LEU A 28 -0.03 -9.15 0.15
C LEU A 28 0.19 -8.57 -1.25
N VAL A 29 -0.85 -7.97 -1.81
CA VAL A 29 -0.83 -7.36 -3.13
C VAL A 29 -1.20 -5.88 -3.02
N LEU A 30 -0.33 -4.99 -3.56
CA LEU A 30 -0.56 -3.55 -3.64
C LEU A 30 -0.95 -3.18 -5.08
N THR A 31 -2.00 -2.36 -5.25
CA THR A 31 -2.64 -2.09 -6.56
C THR A 31 -2.35 -0.71 -7.17
N LYS A 32 -1.48 0.09 -6.56
CA LYS A 32 -0.92 1.33 -7.12
C LYS A 32 0.50 1.52 -6.60
N PRO A 33 1.40 2.16 -7.36
CA PRO A 33 2.71 2.53 -6.85
C PRO A 33 2.61 3.59 -5.75
N LEU A 34 3.60 3.61 -4.85
CA LEU A 34 3.76 4.64 -3.82
C LEU A 34 4.46 5.88 -4.36
N GLY A 35 4.36 6.99 -3.64
CA GLY A 35 5.09 8.21 -3.89
C GLY A 35 4.21 9.45 -4.12
N THR A 36 2.89 9.34 -4.01
CA THR A 36 1.99 10.49 -4.29
C THR A 36 2.14 11.62 -3.27
N GLY A 37 2.53 11.34 -2.03
CA GLY A 37 2.80 12.38 -1.03
C GLY A 37 4.07 13.16 -1.33
N ILE A 38 5.15 12.48 -1.71
CA ILE A 38 6.41 13.08 -2.18
C ILE A 38 6.14 13.93 -3.41
N LEU A 39 5.45 13.37 -4.42
CA LEU A 39 5.13 14.10 -5.65
C LEU A 39 4.26 15.33 -5.40
N THR A 40 3.24 15.26 -4.54
CA THR A 40 2.41 16.43 -4.20
C THR A 40 3.19 17.48 -3.43
N THR A 41 4.19 17.08 -2.64
CA THR A 41 5.11 17.99 -1.97
C THR A 41 6.01 18.70 -2.99
N ALA A 42 6.59 17.96 -3.92
CA ALA A 42 7.40 18.50 -5.00
C ALA A 42 6.58 19.43 -5.93
N ALA A 43 5.32 19.07 -6.23
CA ALA A 43 4.42 19.90 -7.02
C ALA A 43 4.17 21.26 -6.37
N LYS A 44 3.98 21.32 -5.06
CA LYS A 44 3.82 22.59 -4.31
C LYS A 44 5.08 23.44 -4.32
N ALA A 45 6.25 22.82 -4.46
CA ALA A 45 7.54 23.50 -4.57
C ALA A 45 7.93 23.79 -6.04
N GLU A 46 7.02 23.55 -7.00
CA GLU A 46 7.22 23.76 -8.44
C GLU A 46 8.41 22.96 -9.02
N LEU A 47 8.71 21.78 -8.43
CA LEU A 47 9.83 20.92 -8.83
C LEU A 47 9.44 19.90 -9.92
N LEU A 48 8.16 19.78 -10.29
CA LEU A 48 7.70 18.84 -11.29
C LEU A 48 7.57 19.50 -12.65
N SER A 49 7.99 18.80 -13.71
CA SER A 49 7.62 19.17 -15.08
C SER A 49 6.11 19.00 -15.30
N GLY A 50 5.59 19.65 -16.34
CA GLY A 50 4.17 19.53 -16.70
C GLY A 50 3.75 18.08 -17.03
N ALA A 51 4.67 17.24 -17.53
CA ALA A 51 4.39 15.83 -17.79
C ALA A 51 4.29 15.02 -16.50
N GLU A 52 5.21 15.23 -15.55
CA GLU A 52 5.21 14.56 -14.23
C GLU A 52 4.00 14.97 -13.40
N TYR A 53 3.63 16.26 -13.43
CA TYR A 53 2.42 16.75 -12.78
C TYR A 53 1.16 16.05 -13.30
N ARG A 54 1.03 15.88 -14.62
CA ARG A 54 -0.08 15.15 -15.23
C ARG A 54 -0.07 13.67 -14.81
N ALA A 55 1.07 13.00 -14.90
CA ALA A 55 1.19 11.59 -14.51
C ALA A 55 0.81 11.37 -13.03
N MET A 56 1.24 12.26 -12.13
CA MET A 56 0.84 12.25 -10.72
C MET A 56 -0.69 12.42 -10.58
N THR A 57 -1.27 13.39 -11.29
CA THR A 57 -2.72 13.66 -11.23
C THR A 57 -3.52 12.46 -11.75
N ASP A 58 -3.10 11.85 -12.87
CA ASP A 58 -3.75 10.67 -13.45
C ASP A 58 -3.69 9.48 -12.48
N LEU A 59 -2.54 9.26 -11.83
CA LEU A 59 -2.39 8.20 -10.82
C LEU A 59 -3.35 8.42 -9.64
N MET A 60 -3.47 9.66 -9.14
CA MET A 60 -4.38 9.99 -8.06
C MET A 60 -5.85 9.89 -8.47
N ALA A 61 -6.19 10.30 -9.70
CA ALA A 61 -7.54 10.25 -10.24
C ALA A 61 -8.01 8.82 -10.59
N ALA A 62 -7.07 7.88 -10.83
CA ALA A 62 -7.41 6.50 -11.10
C ALA A 62 -8.19 5.88 -9.94
N LEU A 63 -9.38 5.33 -10.24
CA LEU A 63 -10.25 4.74 -9.22
C LEU A 63 -9.79 3.33 -8.82
N ASN A 64 -9.94 2.98 -7.54
CA ASN A 64 -9.72 1.62 -7.04
C ASN A 64 -10.84 0.64 -7.45
N ARG A 65 -11.85 1.09 -8.20
CA ARG A 65 -13.00 0.31 -8.64
C ARG A 65 -12.61 -0.94 -9.41
N ASP A 66 -11.70 -0.82 -10.38
CA ASP A 66 -11.35 -1.92 -11.25
C ASP A 66 -10.45 -2.93 -10.54
N ALA A 67 -9.58 -2.47 -9.63
CA ALA A 67 -8.86 -3.32 -8.69
C ALA A 67 -9.82 -4.12 -7.78
N ALA A 68 -10.83 -3.47 -7.22
CA ALA A 68 -11.82 -4.12 -6.38
C ALA A 68 -12.64 -5.15 -7.18
N ARG A 69 -13.06 -4.82 -8.42
CA ARG A 69 -13.80 -5.75 -9.30
C ARG A 69 -12.98 -7.00 -9.66
N ALA A 70 -11.69 -6.85 -9.89
CA ALA A 70 -10.80 -7.96 -10.16
C ALA A 70 -10.60 -8.85 -8.92
N ALA A 71 -10.49 -8.24 -7.73
CA ALA A 71 -10.15 -8.94 -6.48
C ALA A 71 -11.34 -9.64 -5.81
N VAL A 72 -12.52 -8.99 -5.74
CA VAL A 72 -13.68 -9.49 -4.98
C VAL A 72 -14.09 -10.93 -5.32
N PRO A 73 -14.12 -11.38 -6.60
CA PRO A 73 -14.46 -12.76 -6.94
C PRO A 73 -13.49 -13.80 -6.35
N LEU A 74 -12.25 -13.40 -6.06
CA LEU A 74 -11.22 -14.26 -5.47
C LEU A 74 -11.26 -14.28 -3.95
N ARG A 75 -12.17 -13.53 -3.32
CA ARG A 75 -12.42 -13.49 -1.88
C ARG A 75 -11.14 -13.20 -1.07
N PRO A 76 -10.54 -12.01 -1.20
CA PRO A 76 -9.46 -11.60 -0.31
C PRO A 76 -9.89 -11.75 1.15
N SER A 77 -8.96 -12.12 2.01
CA SER A 77 -9.19 -12.26 3.45
C SER A 77 -9.26 -10.90 4.14
N ALA A 78 -8.46 -9.91 3.67
CA ALA A 78 -8.49 -8.54 4.15
C ALA A 78 -8.20 -7.55 3.00
N CYS A 79 -8.66 -6.31 3.19
CA CYS A 79 -8.45 -5.22 2.27
C CYS A 79 -8.44 -3.89 3.04
N THR A 80 -7.52 -3.00 2.68
CA THR A 80 -7.54 -1.59 3.07
C THR A 80 -7.06 -0.74 1.90
N ASP A 81 -7.46 0.52 1.84
CA ASP A 81 -6.82 1.51 0.98
C ASP A 81 -5.56 2.07 1.69
N VAL A 82 -4.53 2.37 0.89
CA VAL A 82 -3.28 2.95 1.39
C VAL A 82 -3.37 4.46 1.22
N THR A 83 -3.49 5.17 2.34
CA THR A 83 -3.69 6.63 2.36
C THR A 83 -2.72 7.33 3.31
N GLY A 84 -3.17 8.20 4.18
CA GLY A 84 -2.36 9.12 4.99
C GLY A 84 -1.32 8.48 5.91
N PHE A 85 -1.49 7.24 6.33
CA PHE A 85 -0.52 6.53 7.18
C PHE A 85 0.59 5.80 6.40
N GLY A 86 0.59 5.90 5.06
CA GLY A 86 1.54 5.20 4.20
C GLY A 86 1.33 3.68 4.20
N LEU A 87 2.15 2.97 3.43
CA LEU A 87 2.05 1.51 3.35
C LEU A 87 2.29 0.85 4.72
N ILE A 88 3.32 1.29 5.43
CA ILE A 88 3.68 0.73 6.75
C ILE A 88 2.54 0.90 7.76
N GLY A 89 1.94 2.09 7.85
CA GLY A 89 0.88 2.37 8.80
C GLY A 89 -0.37 1.52 8.55
N HIS A 90 -0.81 1.41 7.29
CA HIS A 90 -1.98 0.59 6.95
C HIS A 90 -1.71 -0.91 7.05
N ALA A 91 -0.49 -1.37 6.70
CA ALA A 91 -0.09 -2.75 6.94
C ALA A 91 -0.05 -3.08 8.45
N ARG A 92 0.42 -2.14 9.29
CA ARG A 92 0.39 -2.28 10.75
C ARG A 92 -1.04 -2.40 11.28
N GLU A 93 -1.97 -1.56 10.83
CA GLU A 93 -3.38 -1.65 11.21
C GLU A 93 -3.98 -3.02 10.84
N MET A 94 -3.67 -3.52 9.63
CA MET A 94 -4.09 -4.85 9.18
C MET A 94 -3.50 -5.95 10.07
N ALA A 95 -2.20 -5.89 10.38
CA ALA A 95 -1.51 -6.85 11.25
C ALA A 95 -2.09 -6.85 12.67
N GLU A 96 -2.38 -5.66 13.22
CA GLU A 96 -2.97 -5.50 14.55
C GLU A 96 -4.39 -6.07 14.58
N GLY A 97 -5.22 -5.72 13.59
CA GLY A 97 -6.61 -6.17 13.51
C GLY A 97 -6.75 -7.68 13.30
N ALA A 98 -5.77 -8.31 12.64
CA ALA A 98 -5.72 -9.75 12.39
C ALA A 98 -4.95 -10.54 13.47
N GLY A 99 -4.26 -9.87 14.40
CA GLY A 99 -3.44 -10.53 15.42
C GLY A 99 -2.19 -11.22 14.87
N CYS A 100 -1.64 -10.75 13.75
CA CYS A 100 -0.53 -11.36 13.01
C CYS A 100 0.68 -10.43 12.89
N THR A 101 1.68 -10.86 12.13
CA THR A 101 2.82 -10.06 11.66
C THR A 101 2.74 -9.99 10.14
N ILE A 102 3.03 -8.83 9.56
CA ILE A 102 3.18 -8.65 8.13
C ILE A 102 4.67 -8.54 7.78
N GLU A 103 5.13 -9.43 6.90
CA GLU A 103 6.43 -9.38 6.27
C GLU A 103 6.27 -8.61 4.95
N LEU A 104 6.95 -7.46 4.81
CA LEU A 104 6.99 -6.66 3.57
C LEU A 104 8.34 -6.85 2.87
N TRP A 105 8.33 -6.77 1.55
CA TRP A 105 9.48 -6.86 0.68
C TRP A 105 9.74 -5.51 -0.01
N PRO A 106 10.52 -4.60 0.61
CA PRO A 106 10.73 -3.24 0.09
C PRO A 106 11.19 -3.20 -1.37
N GLY A 107 12.02 -4.15 -1.78
CA GLY A 107 12.50 -4.26 -3.17
C GLY A 107 11.44 -4.66 -4.20
N ARG A 108 10.25 -5.09 -3.76
CA ARG A 108 9.11 -5.45 -4.63
C ARG A 108 7.97 -4.43 -4.59
N VAL A 109 8.06 -3.45 -3.71
CA VAL A 109 7.03 -2.40 -3.63
C VAL A 109 7.16 -1.49 -4.85
N PRO A 110 6.12 -1.35 -5.66
CA PRO A 110 6.15 -0.43 -6.78
C PRO A 110 6.18 1.02 -6.25
N ILE A 111 7.16 1.79 -6.68
CA ILE A 111 7.34 3.19 -6.34
C ILE A 111 7.42 3.98 -7.65
N VAL A 112 6.78 5.14 -7.72
CA VAL A 112 6.91 6.05 -8.86
C VAL A 112 8.38 6.47 -8.98
N PRO A 113 9.06 6.25 -10.14
CA PRO A 113 10.49 6.53 -10.26
C PRO A 113 10.87 7.95 -9.84
N GLN A 114 10.09 8.94 -10.27
CA GLN A 114 10.30 10.33 -9.89
C GLN A 114 10.20 10.58 -8.37
N ALA A 115 9.27 9.90 -7.69
CA ALA A 115 9.16 10.01 -6.23
C ALA A 115 10.40 9.43 -5.54
N LEU A 116 10.97 8.34 -6.07
CA LEU A 116 12.20 7.76 -5.53
C LEU A 116 13.41 8.68 -5.72
N GLU A 117 13.52 9.39 -6.85
CA GLU A 117 14.56 10.38 -7.10
C GLU A 117 14.42 11.56 -6.14
N LEU A 118 13.22 12.14 -6.04
CA LEU A 118 12.91 13.23 -5.11
C LEU A 118 13.20 12.84 -3.64
N ALA A 119 12.91 11.60 -3.27
CA ALA A 119 13.24 11.10 -1.94
C ALA A 119 14.76 11.04 -1.70
N ARG A 120 15.56 10.66 -2.71
CA ARG A 120 17.04 10.72 -2.62
C ARG A 120 17.55 12.14 -2.43
N ASP A 121 16.85 13.13 -3.01
CA ASP A 121 17.16 14.55 -2.89
C ASP A 121 16.61 15.16 -1.58
N GLY A 122 15.97 14.36 -0.72
CA GLY A 122 15.45 14.79 0.58
C GLY A 122 14.09 15.49 0.52
N ILE A 123 13.37 15.42 -0.60
CA ILE A 123 12.02 15.98 -0.74
C ILE A 123 11.02 15.00 -0.12
N ILE A 124 10.88 15.07 1.20
CA ILE A 124 10.04 14.18 2.00
C ILE A 124 8.94 14.98 2.70
N PRO A 125 7.66 14.62 2.57
CA PRO A 125 6.59 15.32 3.26
C PRO A 125 6.69 15.11 4.78
N ALA A 126 6.38 16.15 5.57
CA ALA A 126 6.38 16.07 7.03
C ALA A 126 5.47 14.94 7.57
N GLY A 127 4.48 14.50 6.78
CA GLY A 127 3.63 13.35 7.10
C GLY A 127 4.39 12.04 7.17
N ALA A 128 5.42 11.84 6.33
CA ALA A 128 6.23 10.62 6.33
C ALA A 128 7.02 10.48 7.66
N TYR A 129 7.58 11.57 8.17
CA TYR A 129 8.27 11.56 9.47
C TYR A 129 7.33 11.24 10.63
N ARG A 130 6.10 11.80 10.62
CA ARG A 130 5.08 11.44 11.61
C ARG A 130 4.66 9.97 11.51
N ASN A 131 4.54 9.44 10.31
CA ASN A 131 4.24 8.03 10.09
C ASN A 131 5.37 7.13 10.60
N LEU A 132 6.64 7.52 10.37
CA LEU A 132 7.81 6.82 10.90
C LEU A 132 7.81 6.84 12.43
N GLU A 133 7.56 7.98 13.06
CA GLU A 133 7.48 8.11 14.52
C GLU A 133 6.36 7.23 15.10
N PHE A 134 5.20 7.20 14.46
CA PHE A 134 4.03 6.45 14.93
C PHE A 134 4.17 4.93 14.72
N ALA A 135 4.60 4.49 13.55
CA ALA A 135 4.62 3.08 13.19
C ALA A 135 6.00 2.42 13.37
N GLY A 136 7.08 3.18 13.34
CA GLY A 136 8.46 2.69 13.42
C GLY A 136 8.75 1.79 14.63
N PRO A 137 8.26 2.07 15.84
CA PRO A 137 8.46 1.21 16.99
C PRO A 137 7.95 -0.24 16.81
N GLU A 138 7.00 -0.46 15.89
CA GLU A 138 6.46 -1.78 15.58
C GLU A 138 7.08 -2.42 14.33
N VAL A 139 8.13 -1.80 13.75
CA VAL A 139 8.82 -2.27 12.56
C VAL A 139 10.17 -2.87 12.93
N GLU A 140 10.44 -4.07 12.46
CA GLU A 140 11.74 -4.71 12.44
C GLU A 140 12.31 -4.66 11.02
N THR A 141 13.54 -4.20 10.87
CA THR A 141 14.23 -4.16 9.58
C THR A 141 15.28 -5.28 9.54
N ALA A 142 14.95 -6.36 8.85
CA ALA A 142 15.82 -7.53 8.70
C ALA A 142 16.55 -7.46 7.35
N GLY A 143 17.50 -6.54 7.22
CA GLY A 143 18.29 -6.29 6.02
C GLY A 143 18.68 -4.82 5.90
N THR A 144 19.40 -4.50 4.81
CA THR A 144 19.78 -3.12 4.49
C THR A 144 18.99 -2.66 3.27
N PHE A 145 18.35 -1.50 3.38
CA PHE A 145 17.57 -0.89 2.30
C PHE A 145 18.00 0.55 2.07
N PRO A 146 17.95 1.07 0.84
CA PRO A 146 18.17 2.49 0.58
C PRO A 146 17.18 3.34 1.38
N GLN A 147 17.65 4.42 2.01
CA GLN A 147 16.81 5.30 2.82
C GLN A 147 15.60 5.84 2.02
N ALA A 148 15.81 6.25 0.78
CA ALA A 148 14.74 6.74 -0.08
C ALA A 148 13.60 5.71 -0.31
N VAL A 149 13.91 4.40 -0.31
CA VAL A 149 12.91 3.35 -0.38
C VAL A 149 12.12 3.31 0.93
N LEU A 150 12.82 3.35 2.09
CA LEU A 150 12.17 3.38 3.40
C LEU A 150 11.25 4.60 3.54
N ASP A 151 11.71 5.78 3.11
CA ASP A 151 10.92 7.01 3.14
C ASP A 151 9.63 6.87 2.31
N CYS A 152 9.70 6.22 1.13
CA CYS A 152 8.53 5.93 0.30
C CYS A 152 7.53 4.98 0.97
N LEU A 153 7.97 4.05 1.83
CA LEU A 153 7.06 3.16 2.57
C LEU A 153 6.25 3.90 3.63
N TYR A 154 6.78 4.98 4.18
CA TYR A 154 6.10 5.85 5.15
C TYR A 154 5.39 7.04 4.50
N ASP A 155 5.59 7.26 3.18
CA ASP A 155 5.00 8.37 2.44
C ASP A 155 3.47 8.36 2.51
N PRO A 156 2.82 9.44 3.00
CA PRO A 156 1.36 9.53 3.02
C PRO A 156 0.80 9.57 1.60
N GLN A 157 -0.03 8.61 1.24
CA GLN A 157 -0.60 8.54 -0.11
C GLN A 157 -1.87 9.39 -0.24
N THR A 158 -1.96 10.15 -1.32
CA THR A 158 -3.19 10.79 -1.77
C THR A 158 -3.85 9.87 -2.81
N SER A 159 -5.05 9.39 -2.52
CA SER A 159 -5.79 8.45 -3.39
C SER A 159 -4.95 7.22 -3.77
N GLY A 160 -4.28 6.60 -2.81
CA GLY A 160 -3.46 5.42 -3.03
C GLY A 160 -4.25 4.18 -3.45
N GLY A 161 -3.53 3.09 -3.67
CA GLY A 161 -4.09 1.80 -4.08
C GLY A 161 -4.68 1.01 -2.92
N LEU A 162 -5.18 -0.19 -3.24
CA LEU A 162 -5.60 -1.18 -2.26
C LEU A 162 -4.40 -2.03 -1.83
N LEU A 163 -4.33 -2.34 -0.54
CA LEU A 163 -3.52 -3.41 0.01
C LEU A 163 -4.45 -4.59 0.31
N LEU A 164 -4.26 -5.67 -0.43
CA LEU A 164 -5.09 -6.87 -0.37
C LEU A 164 -4.30 -8.02 0.26
N ALA A 165 -4.91 -8.72 1.22
CA ALA A 165 -4.41 -10.02 1.70
C ALA A 165 -5.24 -11.13 1.03
N ILE A 166 -4.59 -12.12 0.43
CA ILE A 166 -5.23 -13.19 -0.30
C ILE A 166 -4.45 -14.49 -0.14
N ALA A 167 -5.16 -15.62 -0.09
CA ALA A 167 -4.55 -16.93 -0.04
C ALA A 167 -3.48 -17.10 -1.15
N GLU A 168 -2.29 -17.60 -0.80
CA GLU A 168 -1.12 -17.61 -1.68
C GLU A 168 -1.42 -18.29 -3.02
N GLU A 169 -2.18 -19.37 -3.03
CA GLU A 169 -2.57 -20.12 -4.22
C GLU A 169 -3.43 -19.32 -5.22
N ARG A 170 -4.06 -18.22 -4.77
CA ARG A 170 -4.87 -17.31 -5.59
C ARG A 170 -4.09 -16.07 -6.03
N GLY A 171 -2.89 -15.87 -5.51
CA GLY A 171 -2.08 -14.68 -5.76
C GLY A 171 -1.77 -14.48 -7.24
N ALA A 172 -1.33 -15.53 -7.93
CA ALA A 172 -1.02 -15.46 -9.36
C ALA A 172 -2.25 -15.11 -10.21
N GLU A 173 -3.41 -15.67 -9.87
CA GLU A 173 -4.67 -15.36 -10.56
C GLU A 173 -5.09 -13.91 -10.31
N LEU A 174 -4.96 -13.42 -9.07
CA LEU A 174 -5.26 -12.03 -8.74
C LEU A 174 -4.39 -11.07 -9.56
N LEU A 175 -3.06 -11.28 -9.60
CA LEU A 175 -2.15 -10.43 -10.35
C LEU A 175 -2.49 -10.42 -11.85
N ARG A 176 -2.82 -11.57 -12.42
CA ARG A 176 -3.26 -11.66 -13.82
C ARG A 176 -4.54 -10.87 -14.06
N ARG A 177 -5.58 -11.04 -13.22
CA ARG A 177 -6.85 -10.29 -13.35
C ARG A 177 -6.68 -8.78 -13.21
N LEU A 178 -5.78 -8.36 -12.31
CA LEU A 178 -5.44 -6.94 -12.16
C LEU A 178 -4.77 -6.40 -13.42
N ALA A 179 -3.81 -7.14 -13.98
CA ALA A 179 -3.16 -6.77 -15.25
C ALA A 179 -4.16 -6.73 -16.43
N ASP A 180 -5.05 -7.70 -16.55
CA ASP A 180 -6.12 -7.73 -17.56
C ASP A 180 -7.08 -6.51 -17.43
N ALA A 181 -7.25 -6.00 -16.21
CA ALA A 181 -8.03 -4.79 -15.92
C ALA A 181 -7.23 -3.48 -16.07
N GLY A 182 -5.98 -3.54 -16.54
CA GLY A 182 -5.10 -2.37 -16.67
C GLY A 182 -4.60 -1.79 -15.33
N VAL A 183 -4.66 -2.57 -14.25
CA VAL A 183 -4.23 -2.15 -12.92
C VAL A 183 -2.79 -2.59 -12.67
N THR A 184 -1.91 -1.63 -12.41
CA THR A 184 -0.53 -1.89 -11.95
C THR A 184 -0.57 -2.46 -10.54
N ALA A 185 -0.12 -3.71 -10.38
CA ALA A 185 -0.10 -4.35 -9.07
C ALA A 185 1.13 -5.23 -8.87
N ALA A 186 1.54 -5.40 -7.62
CA ALA A 186 2.66 -6.26 -7.25
C ALA A 186 2.39 -7.01 -5.95
N ALA A 187 2.98 -8.20 -5.83
CA ALA A 187 3.09 -8.91 -4.55
C ALA A 187 4.21 -8.25 -3.73
N VAL A 188 3.84 -7.66 -2.60
CA VAL A 188 4.72 -6.81 -1.79
C VAL A 188 5.07 -7.40 -0.42
N GLY A 189 4.54 -8.57 -0.09
CA GLY A 189 4.77 -9.19 1.20
C GLY A 189 3.87 -10.38 1.44
N ARG A 190 3.87 -10.86 2.68
CA ARG A 190 3.01 -11.96 3.15
C ARG A 190 2.63 -11.79 4.60
N VAL A 191 1.58 -12.48 5.02
CA VAL A 191 1.15 -12.58 6.41
C VAL A 191 1.89 -13.74 7.08
N ARG A 192 2.43 -13.48 8.28
CA ARG A 192 3.17 -14.42 9.11
C ARG A 192 2.46 -14.66 10.45
N PRO A 193 2.76 -15.75 11.16
CA PRO A 193 2.34 -15.89 12.55
C PRO A 193 2.75 -14.66 13.36
N ARG A 194 2.02 -14.39 14.43
CA ARG A 194 2.33 -13.28 15.33
C ARG A 194 3.76 -13.40 15.89
N GLY A 195 4.59 -12.42 15.52
CA GLY A 195 5.93 -12.23 16.05
C GLY A 195 6.02 -11.09 17.07
N PRO A 196 7.24 -10.73 17.51
CA PRO A 196 7.47 -9.65 18.47
C PRO A 196 7.12 -8.25 17.89
N ARG A 197 7.20 -8.08 16.58
CA ARG A 197 6.85 -6.85 15.86
C ARG A 197 5.67 -7.08 14.93
N ARG A 198 4.92 -6.02 14.64
CA ARG A 198 3.78 -6.07 13.70
C ARG A 198 4.24 -6.13 12.24
N ILE A 199 5.33 -5.45 11.93
CA ILE A 199 5.90 -5.37 10.58
C ILE A 199 7.32 -5.87 10.61
N VAL A 200 7.71 -6.66 9.61
CA VAL A 200 9.09 -7.07 9.35
C VAL A 200 9.44 -6.75 7.91
N LEU A 201 10.47 -5.93 7.69
CA LEU A 201 11.00 -5.63 6.36
C LEU A 201 12.08 -6.66 6.01
N LYS A 202 11.90 -7.36 4.87
CA LYS A 202 12.88 -8.35 4.36
C LYS A 202 13.26 -8.07 2.92
N PRO A 203 14.46 -8.47 2.48
CA PRO A 203 14.85 -8.42 1.07
C PRO A 203 13.92 -9.19 0.13
#